data_49484e5f5876b19d0776b41f1cb4fa64
#
_entry.id   49484e5f5876b19d0776b41f1cb4fa64
#
_cell.length_a   1.000
_cell.length_b   1.000
_cell.length_c   1.000
_cell.angle_alpha   90.00
_cell.angle_beta   90.00
_cell.angle_gamma   90.00
#
_symmetry.space_group_name_H-M   'P 1'
#
loop_
_entity.id
_entity.type
_entity.pdbx_description
1 polymer ?
#
loop_
_entity_poly.entity_id
_entity_poly.type
_entity_poly.pdbx_seq_one_letter_code
_entity_poly.pdbx_strand_id
1 'polypeptide(L)'
;MRNLIERENEIFSILNKFSNKNLEFILVGGYAVSAYKHRFSVDADIVIKEKDVEIFEETLKSEGFQKQQSRELEDIYASKFIRYEKKEPLISIDLMINALASRTTNASFSFDLILKNSEIKKIIGIEKEAKVKIPNKELLIAMKLHSGRLTDFRDIAALAKSTDIEKIKQLIARGDTIPLKTNLINLSKTINDKKFIDSFKGVFIEKKFDIDTIQLEKISKLSSTL
;
A
#
# COMPACT_ATOMS: atom_id res chain seq x y z
N MET A 1 -3.08 19.81 -10.94
CA MET A 1 -3.08 19.83 -9.46
C MET A 1 -4.51 19.78 -8.89
N ARG A 2 -5.45 20.65 -9.28
CA ARG A 2 -6.84 20.64 -8.80
C ARG A 2 -7.51 19.28 -8.86
N ASN A 3 -7.43 18.56 -9.96
CA ASN A 3 -7.99 17.21 -10.12
C ASN A 3 -7.40 16.17 -9.13
N LEU A 4 -6.11 16.27 -8.76
CA LEU A 4 -5.49 15.37 -7.76
C LEU A 4 -6.02 15.64 -6.36
N ILE A 5 -6.24 16.91 -6.01
CA ILE A 5 -6.81 17.31 -4.72
C ILE A 5 -8.26 16.83 -4.60
N GLU A 6 -9.05 17.01 -5.66
CA GLU A 6 -10.45 16.51 -5.70
C GLU A 6 -10.53 15.00 -5.50
N ARG A 7 -9.61 14.23 -6.15
CA ARG A 7 -9.50 12.78 -5.98
C ARG A 7 -9.13 12.39 -4.54
N GLU A 8 -8.11 13.03 -4.00
CA GLU A 8 -7.68 12.79 -2.60
C GLU A 8 -8.81 13.10 -1.61
N ASN A 9 -9.49 14.22 -1.79
CA ASN A 9 -10.62 14.63 -0.95
C ASN A 9 -11.76 13.62 -0.96
N GLU A 10 -12.06 13.04 -2.11
CA GLU A 10 -13.11 12.05 -2.26
C GLU A 10 -12.72 10.73 -1.61
N ILE A 11 -11.48 10.25 -1.83
CA ILE A 11 -10.95 9.06 -1.14
C ILE A 11 -11.02 9.25 0.39
N PHE A 12 -10.57 10.39 0.90
CA PHE A 12 -10.59 10.63 2.35
C PHE A 12 -12.01 10.72 2.90
N SER A 13 -12.95 11.25 2.12
CA SER A 13 -14.38 11.25 2.49
C SER A 13 -14.91 9.83 2.66
N ILE A 14 -14.60 8.93 1.73
CA ILE A 14 -15.02 7.52 1.79
C ILE A 14 -14.37 6.79 2.98
N LEU A 15 -13.05 6.97 3.17
CA LEU A 15 -12.34 6.35 4.30
C LEU A 15 -12.92 6.81 5.65
N ASN A 16 -13.20 8.10 5.79
CA ASN A 16 -13.87 8.62 6.99
C ASN A 16 -15.29 8.06 7.15
N LYS A 17 -16.03 7.85 6.06
CA LYS A 17 -17.37 7.25 6.10
C LYS A 17 -17.31 5.81 6.59
N PHE A 18 -16.35 5.01 6.14
CA PHE A 18 -16.12 3.66 6.67
C PHE A 18 -15.78 3.70 8.16
N SER A 19 -14.88 4.60 8.57
CA SER A 19 -14.52 4.75 9.99
C SER A 19 -15.70 5.19 10.86
N ASN A 20 -16.53 6.13 10.40
CA ASN A 20 -17.72 6.62 11.11
C ASN A 20 -18.81 5.54 11.24
N LYS A 21 -18.86 4.60 10.30
CA LYS A 21 -19.73 3.42 10.39
C LYS A 21 -19.12 2.28 11.23
N ASN A 22 -17.95 2.49 11.83
CA ASN A 22 -17.19 1.49 12.58
C ASN A 22 -16.87 0.22 11.77
N LEU A 23 -16.69 0.34 10.45
CA LEU A 23 -16.30 -0.78 9.63
C LEU A 23 -14.83 -1.12 9.86
N GLU A 24 -14.52 -2.41 10.01
CA GLU A 24 -13.14 -2.86 10.24
C GLU A 24 -12.42 -3.05 8.91
N PHE A 25 -11.44 -2.18 8.61
CA PHE A 25 -10.60 -2.25 7.43
C PHE A 25 -9.18 -1.79 7.73
N ILE A 26 -8.26 -2.16 6.86
CA ILE A 26 -6.86 -1.73 6.92
C ILE A 26 -6.51 -1.13 5.57
N LEU A 27 -6.11 0.14 5.57
CA LEU A 27 -5.65 0.82 4.37
C LEU A 27 -4.21 0.38 4.08
N VAL A 28 -3.95 -0.03 2.84
CA VAL A 28 -2.63 -0.43 2.33
C VAL A 28 -2.26 0.38 1.10
N GLY A 29 -1.26 -0.03 0.32
CA GLY A 29 -0.94 0.63 -0.95
C GLY A 29 -0.40 2.05 -0.82
N GLY A 30 -0.70 2.89 -1.80
CA GLY A 30 -0.16 4.25 -1.92
C GLY A 30 -0.57 5.19 -0.80
N TYR A 31 -1.84 5.17 -0.41
CA TYR A 31 -2.34 6.02 0.66
C TYR A 31 -1.84 5.60 2.05
N ALA A 32 -1.53 4.31 2.28
CA ALA A 32 -0.88 3.90 3.51
C ALA A 32 0.55 4.47 3.62
N VAL A 33 1.29 4.53 2.51
CA VAL A 33 2.60 5.21 2.45
C VAL A 33 2.45 6.71 2.72
N SER A 34 1.37 7.34 2.22
CA SER A 34 1.09 8.76 2.41
C SER A 34 0.99 9.18 3.88
N ALA A 35 0.62 8.27 4.79
CA ALA A 35 0.60 8.55 6.23
C ALA A 35 2.00 8.72 6.86
N TYR A 36 3.05 8.30 6.16
CA TYR A 36 4.45 8.48 6.56
C TYR A 36 5.15 9.54 5.72
N LYS A 37 4.78 9.64 4.45
CA LYS A 37 5.34 10.60 3.50
C LYS A 37 4.31 10.94 2.43
N HIS A 38 3.80 12.18 2.44
CA HIS A 38 2.66 12.59 1.63
C HIS A 38 2.93 12.43 0.13
N ARG A 39 2.08 11.66 -0.52
CA ARG A 39 2.02 11.47 -1.97
C ARG A 39 0.57 11.31 -2.43
N PHE A 40 0.28 11.72 -3.66
CA PHE A 40 -0.99 11.39 -4.27
C PHE A 40 -1.07 9.92 -4.70
N SER A 41 -2.25 9.34 -4.61
CA SER A 41 -2.61 8.07 -5.24
C SER A 41 -3.92 8.24 -6.00
N VAL A 42 -4.17 7.39 -6.98
CA VAL A 42 -5.40 7.40 -7.78
C VAL A 42 -6.44 6.45 -7.20
N ASP A 43 -5.96 5.43 -6.53
CA ASP A 43 -6.71 4.33 -5.94
C ASP A 43 -6.43 4.21 -4.43
N ALA A 44 -7.42 3.75 -3.70
CA ALA A 44 -7.23 3.33 -2.32
C ALA A 44 -7.42 1.80 -2.22
N ASP A 45 -6.38 1.17 -1.72
CA ASP A 45 -6.33 -0.27 -1.49
C ASP A 45 -6.70 -0.55 -0.04
N ILE A 46 -7.77 -1.30 0.23
CA ILE A 46 -8.15 -1.69 1.58
C ILE A 46 -8.30 -3.20 1.71
N VAL A 47 -7.87 -3.74 2.84
CA VAL A 47 -8.06 -5.14 3.20
C VAL A 47 -9.19 -5.25 4.19
N ILE A 48 -10.16 -6.12 3.90
CA ILE A 48 -11.37 -6.32 4.71
C ILE A 48 -11.60 -7.81 4.94
N LYS A 49 -12.46 -8.16 5.91
CA LYS A 49 -12.92 -9.53 6.10
C LYS A 49 -14.08 -9.85 5.16
N GLU A 50 -14.18 -11.08 4.72
CA GLU A 50 -15.24 -11.52 3.79
C GLU A 50 -16.65 -11.28 4.34
N LYS A 51 -16.85 -11.49 5.63
CA LYS A 51 -18.14 -11.26 6.30
C LYS A 51 -18.65 -9.81 6.20
N ASP A 52 -17.75 -8.86 5.95
CA ASP A 52 -18.06 -7.43 5.92
C ASP A 52 -18.22 -6.89 4.48
N VAL A 53 -18.01 -7.74 3.45
CA VAL A 53 -18.04 -7.33 2.02
C VAL A 53 -19.33 -6.61 1.67
N GLU A 54 -20.47 -7.15 2.05
CA GLU A 54 -21.79 -6.60 1.69
C GLU A 54 -21.98 -5.15 2.16
N ILE A 55 -21.62 -4.85 3.41
CA ILE A 55 -21.77 -3.49 3.95
C ILE A 55 -20.80 -2.48 3.30
N PHE A 56 -19.59 -2.94 2.90
CA PHE A 56 -18.68 -2.10 2.11
C PHE A 56 -19.25 -1.83 0.71
N GLU A 57 -19.76 -2.86 0.02
CA GLU A 57 -20.41 -2.71 -1.29
C GLU A 57 -21.60 -1.75 -1.25
N GLU A 58 -22.51 -1.91 -0.27
CA GLU A 58 -23.64 -1.02 -0.10
C GLU A 58 -23.20 0.43 0.14
N THR A 59 -22.20 0.62 1.00
CA THR A 59 -21.66 1.95 1.28
C THR A 59 -21.04 2.58 0.04
N LEU A 60 -20.25 1.83 -0.73
CA LEU A 60 -19.66 2.33 -1.97
C LEU A 60 -20.71 2.65 -3.03
N LYS A 61 -21.71 1.79 -3.21
CA LYS A 61 -22.82 2.03 -4.15
C LYS A 61 -23.61 3.30 -3.78
N SER A 62 -23.88 3.51 -2.48
CA SER A 62 -24.59 4.73 -2.02
C SER A 62 -23.80 6.02 -2.27
N GLU A 63 -22.48 5.93 -2.43
CA GLU A 63 -21.57 7.03 -2.77
C GLU A 63 -21.29 7.18 -4.28
N GLY A 64 -22.01 6.42 -5.10
CA GLY A 64 -21.91 6.50 -6.56
C GLY A 64 -20.77 5.69 -7.19
N PHE A 65 -20.15 4.79 -6.41
CA PHE A 65 -19.18 3.86 -6.96
C PHE A 65 -19.88 2.69 -7.66
N GLN A 66 -19.29 2.20 -8.75
CA GLN A 66 -19.77 1.07 -9.52
C GLN A 66 -18.73 -0.05 -9.51
N LYS A 67 -19.19 -1.29 -9.34
CA LYS A 67 -18.33 -2.48 -9.37
C LYS A 67 -17.80 -2.69 -10.79
N GLN A 68 -16.48 -2.74 -10.95
CA GLN A 68 -15.83 -2.89 -12.25
C GLN A 68 -15.23 -4.28 -12.43
N GLN A 69 -14.57 -4.82 -11.44
CA GLN A 69 -13.82 -6.06 -11.57
C GLN A 69 -13.92 -6.91 -10.30
N SER A 70 -14.26 -8.19 -10.48
CA SER A 70 -14.08 -9.23 -9.48
C SER A 70 -13.15 -10.28 -10.06
N ARG A 71 -12.04 -10.58 -9.39
CA ARG A 71 -11.17 -11.71 -9.73
C ARG A 71 -11.01 -12.58 -8.49
N GLU A 72 -11.33 -13.85 -8.65
CA GLU A 72 -10.95 -14.89 -7.70
C GLU A 72 -9.54 -15.33 -8.09
N LEU A 73 -8.60 -15.25 -7.17
CA LEU A 73 -7.27 -15.82 -7.37
C LEU A 73 -7.39 -17.31 -7.08
N GLU A 74 -7.33 -18.13 -8.13
CA GLU A 74 -7.68 -19.56 -8.08
C GLU A 74 -6.71 -20.43 -7.29
N ASP A 75 -5.55 -19.96 -6.82
CA ASP A 75 -4.59 -20.84 -6.17
C ASP A 75 -4.10 -20.37 -4.79
N ILE A 76 -4.28 -21.27 -3.84
CA ILE A 76 -3.60 -21.44 -2.54
C ILE A 76 -4.09 -20.56 -1.38
N TYR A 77 -4.46 -19.32 -1.59
CA TYR A 77 -5.09 -18.47 -0.55
C TYR A 77 -6.07 -17.52 -1.25
N ALA A 78 -7.32 -17.93 -1.42
CA ALA A 78 -8.39 -17.22 -2.12
C ALA A 78 -8.56 -15.77 -1.65
N SER A 79 -7.67 -14.87 -2.04
CA SER A 79 -7.87 -13.44 -1.87
C SER A 79 -8.69 -12.94 -3.04
N LYS A 80 -9.96 -12.82 -2.81
CA LYS A 80 -10.91 -12.22 -3.73
C LYS A 80 -10.61 -10.71 -3.81
N PHE A 81 -10.50 -10.19 -5.03
CA PHE A 81 -10.26 -8.78 -5.31
C PHE A 81 -11.48 -8.18 -6.00
N ILE A 82 -12.00 -7.07 -5.49
CA ILE A 82 -13.13 -6.36 -6.08
C ILE A 82 -12.77 -4.89 -6.23
N ARG A 83 -12.86 -4.35 -7.45
CA ARG A 83 -12.66 -2.93 -7.73
C ARG A 83 -13.99 -2.21 -7.83
N TYR A 84 -14.07 -1.07 -7.17
CA TYR A 84 -15.16 -0.10 -7.30
C TYR A 84 -14.60 1.20 -7.85
N GLU A 85 -15.24 1.75 -8.87
CA GLU A 85 -14.85 3.00 -9.51
C GLU A 85 -15.96 4.05 -9.44
N LYS A 86 -15.56 5.31 -9.28
CA LYS A 86 -16.39 6.48 -9.45
C LYS A 86 -15.78 7.31 -10.57
N LYS A 87 -16.63 7.79 -11.52
CA LYS A 87 -16.17 8.48 -12.72
C LYS A 87 -15.82 9.94 -12.47
N GLU A 88 -16.52 10.59 -11.53
CA GLU A 88 -16.37 12.03 -11.24
C GLU A 88 -16.24 12.24 -9.72
N PRO A 89 -15.03 12.51 -9.22
CA PRO A 89 -13.74 12.39 -9.92
C PRO A 89 -13.39 10.92 -10.20
N LEU A 90 -12.56 10.69 -11.24
CA LEU A 90 -12.12 9.32 -11.58
C LEU A 90 -11.19 8.77 -10.48
N ILE A 91 -11.73 7.90 -9.64
CA ILE A 91 -11.06 7.24 -8.52
C ILE A 91 -11.52 5.80 -8.40
N SER A 92 -10.71 4.97 -7.75
CA SER A 92 -11.11 3.60 -7.41
C SER A 92 -10.83 3.24 -5.95
N ILE A 93 -11.65 2.33 -5.43
CA ILE A 93 -11.46 1.64 -4.16
C ILE A 93 -11.30 0.16 -4.48
N ASP A 94 -10.17 -0.40 -4.07
CA ASP A 94 -9.82 -1.79 -4.26
C ASP A 94 -10.03 -2.55 -2.94
N LEU A 95 -11.02 -3.43 -2.93
CA LEU A 95 -11.30 -4.32 -1.80
C LEU A 95 -10.51 -5.62 -1.96
N MET A 96 -9.57 -5.86 -1.05
CA MET A 96 -8.88 -7.14 -0.92
C MET A 96 -9.51 -7.91 0.24
N ILE A 97 -10.03 -9.10 -0.03
CA ILE A 97 -10.84 -9.85 0.92
C ILE A 97 -9.99 -10.89 1.62
N ASN A 98 -9.96 -10.85 2.95
CA ASN A 98 -9.22 -11.74 3.86
C ASN A 98 -7.69 -11.65 3.78
N ALA A 99 -7.09 -11.19 2.67
CA ALA A 99 -5.65 -11.10 2.51
C ALA A 99 -5.24 -10.14 1.39
N LEU A 100 -4.00 -9.66 1.46
CA LEU A 100 -3.28 -9.04 0.35
C LEU A 100 -2.31 -10.08 -0.24
N ALA A 101 -2.42 -10.37 -1.53
CA ALA A 101 -1.52 -11.28 -2.23
C ALA A 101 -0.66 -10.57 -3.27
N SER A 102 0.58 -11.03 -3.40
CA SER A 102 1.49 -10.61 -4.47
C SER A 102 1.52 -11.65 -5.57
N ARG A 103 1.20 -11.23 -6.81
CA ARG A 103 1.29 -12.11 -7.99
C ARG A 103 2.74 -12.41 -8.41
N THR A 104 3.69 -11.53 -8.06
CA THR A 104 5.09 -11.66 -8.45
C THR A 104 5.79 -12.78 -7.68
N THR A 105 5.44 -12.93 -6.41
CA THR A 105 6.16 -13.82 -5.48
C THR A 105 5.24 -14.85 -4.82
N ASN A 106 3.96 -14.90 -5.16
CA ASN A 106 2.95 -15.73 -4.51
C ASN A 106 2.86 -15.54 -2.98
N ALA A 107 3.41 -14.44 -2.47
CA ALA A 107 3.33 -14.11 -1.06
C ALA A 107 1.92 -13.65 -0.69
N SER A 108 1.44 -14.09 0.48
CA SER A 108 0.16 -13.66 1.03
C SER A 108 0.33 -13.09 2.44
N PHE A 109 -0.43 -12.03 2.72
CA PHE A 109 -0.51 -11.35 4.00
C PHE A 109 -1.96 -11.41 4.45
N SER A 110 -2.28 -12.30 5.39
CA SER A 110 -3.65 -12.42 5.91
C SER A 110 -4.11 -11.16 6.62
N PHE A 111 -5.42 -10.92 6.66
CA PHE A 111 -6.01 -9.79 7.38
C PHE A 111 -5.49 -9.70 8.82
N ASP A 112 -5.44 -10.83 9.56
CA ASP A 112 -5.00 -10.84 10.95
C ASP A 112 -3.50 -10.53 11.10
N LEU A 113 -2.66 -10.97 10.17
CA LEU A 113 -1.25 -10.58 10.15
C LEU A 113 -1.09 -9.08 9.93
N ILE A 114 -1.85 -8.53 8.98
CA ILE A 114 -1.82 -7.10 8.68
C ILE A 114 -2.34 -6.32 9.89
N LEU A 115 -3.44 -6.75 10.47
CA LEU A 115 -4.05 -6.12 11.65
C LEU A 115 -3.08 -6.05 12.84
N LYS A 116 -2.39 -7.17 13.13
CA LYS A 116 -1.40 -7.26 14.21
C LYS A 116 -0.22 -6.28 14.03
N ASN A 117 0.11 -5.96 12.78
CA ASN A 117 1.21 -5.04 12.43
C ASN A 117 0.69 -3.66 11.98
N SER A 118 -0.52 -3.28 12.38
CA SER A 118 -1.14 -2.01 12.01
C SER A 118 -1.40 -1.15 13.23
N GLU A 119 -1.43 0.15 13.00
CA GLU A 119 -1.78 1.17 13.99
C GLU A 119 -2.74 2.19 13.39
N ILE A 120 -3.50 2.90 14.24
CA ILE A 120 -4.34 3.99 13.79
C ILE A 120 -3.46 5.21 13.55
N LYS A 121 -3.48 5.70 12.31
CA LYS A 121 -2.78 6.94 11.92
C LYS A 121 -3.72 7.92 11.26
N LYS A 122 -3.33 9.19 11.35
CA LYS A 122 -3.93 10.27 10.58
C LYS A 122 -3.19 10.38 9.25
N ILE A 123 -3.92 10.33 8.15
CA ILE A 123 -3.43 10.66 6.81
C ILE A 123 -3.83 12.11 6.54
N ILE A 124 -2.86 12.93 6.21
CA ILE A 124 -3.06 14.36 5.96
C ILE A 124 -2.87 14.60 4.47
N GLY A 125 -3.93 15.04 3.80
CA GLY A 125 -3.91 15.52 2.42
C GLY A 125 -3.73 17.03 2.34
N ILE A 126 -4.00 17.58 1.17
CA ILE A 126 -3.93 19.04 0.97
C ILE A 126 -5.08 19.77 1.69
N GLU A 127 -6.30 19.25 1.60
CA GLU A 127 -7.51 19.92 2.14
C GLU A 127 -8.24 19.09 3.18
N LYS A 128 -8.13 17.77 3.12
CA LYS A 128 -8.81 16.83 4.01
C LYS A 128 -7.83 15.92 4.71
N GLU A 129 -8.31 15.29 5.76
CA GLU A 129 -7.60 14.26 6.51
C GLU A 129 -8.51 13.05 6.75
N ALA A 130 -7.89 11.90 6.98
CA ALA A 130 -8.59 10.69 7.39
C ALA A 130 -7.84 10.00 8.53
N LYS A 131 -8.58 9.42 9.47
CA LYS A 131 -8.02 8.62 10.56
C LYS A 131 -8.37 7.17 10.34
N VAL A 132 -7.37 6.36 10.00
CA VAL A 132 -7.56 4.97 9.55
C VAL A 132 -6.47 4.07 10.12
N LYS A 133 -6.73 2.76 10.12
CA LYS A 133 -5.75 1.76 10.48
C LYS A 133 -4.85 1.46 9.29
N ILE A 134 -3.53 1.54 9.48
CA ILE A 134 -2.53 1.27 8.43
C ILE A 134 -1.40 0.41 8.98
N PRO A 135 -0.73 -0.40 8.13
CA PRO A 135 0.43 -1.18 8.53
C PRO A 135 1.60 -0.28 8.95
N ASN A 136 2.43 -0.78 9.87
CA ASN A 136 3.72 -0.17 10.17
C ASN A 136 4.64 -0.19 8.94
N LYS A 137 5.73 0.58 9.01
CA LYS A 137 6.66 0.74 7.88
C LYS A 137 7.25 -0.60 7.43
N GLU A 138 7.60 -1.46 8.38
CA GLU A 138 8.26 -2.75 8.10
C GLU A 138 7.34 -3.66 7.27
N LEU A 139 6.05 -3.73 7.62
CA LEU A 139 5.09 -4.53 6.86
C LEU A 139 4.79 -3.91 5.50
N LEU A 140 4.66 -2.57 5.40
CA LEU A 140 4.52 -1.90 4.11
C LEU A 140 5.72 -2.18 3.20
N ILE A 141 6.95 -2.10 3.72
CA ILE A 141 8.17 -2.42 2.98
C ILE A 141 8.14 -3.88 2.53
N ALA A 142 7.76 -4.82 3.39
CA ALA A 142 7.66 -6.23 3.02
C ALA A 142 6.66 -6.45 1.86
N MET A 143 5.47 -5.87 1.93
CA MET A 143 4.48 -5.92 0.85
C MET A 143 5.02 -5.34 -0.47
N LYS A 144 5.72 -4.21 -0.40
CA LYS A 144 6.32 -3.51 -1.54
C LYS A 144 7.48 -4.31 -2.16
N LEU A 145 8.30 -4.98 -1.35
CA LEU A 145 9.35 -5.87 -1.83
C LEU A 145 8.77 -7.06 -2.61
N HIS A 146 7.67 -7.64 -2.14
CA HIS A 146 6.99 -8.71 -2.86
C HIS A 146 6.33 -8.25 -4.16
N SER A 147 5.85 -7.02 -4.24
CA SER A 147 5.29 -6.44 -5.47
C SER A 147 6.38 -6.11 -6.50
N GLY A 148 7.48 -5.49 -6.09
CA GLY A 148 8.71 -5.29 -6.85
C GLY A 148 8.63 -4.32 -8.03
N ARG A 149 7.60 -3.46 -8.12
CA ARG A 149 7.47 -2.44 -9.16
C ARG A 149 8.39 -1.25 -8.88
N LEU A 150 8.77 -0.49 -9.90
CA LEU A 150 9.59 0.73 -9.72
C LEU A 150 8.94 1.74 -8.77
N THR A 151 7.62 1.86 -8.82
CA THR A 151 6.84 2.69 -7.89
C THR A 151 6.97 2.21 -6.44
N ASP A 152 7.04 0.89 -6.24
CA ASP A 152 7.19 0.29 -4.91
C ASP A 152 8.59 0.55 -4.34
N PHE A 153 9.63 0.56 -5.16
CA PHE A 153 10.98 0.93 -4.73
C PHE A 153 11.07 2.37 -4.23
N ARG A 154 10.34 3.29 -4.85
CA ARG A 154 10.19 4.67 -4.35
C ARG A 154 9.50 4.71 -2.99
N ASP A 155 8.44 3.94 -2.83
CA ASP A 155 7.71 3.84 -1.56
C ASP A 155 8.61 3.24 -0.46
N ILE A 156 9.39 2.19 -0.77
CA ILE A 156 10.38 1.61 0.15
C ILE A 156 11.40 2.67 0.59
N ALA A 157 11.95 3.44 -0.35
CA ALA A 157 12.91 4.49 -0.02
C ALA A 157 12.31 5.59 0.87
N ALA A 158 11.03 5.91 0.66
CA ALA A 158 10.32 6.87 1.51
C ALA A 158 10.08 6.36 2.94
N LEU A 159 9.92 5.05 3.11
CA LEU A 159 9.62 4.39 4.37
C LEU A 159 10.87 3.96 5.16
N ALA A 160 12.03 3.77 4.51
CA ALA A 160 13.19 3.08 5.05
C ALA A 160 13.74 3.65 6.36
N LYS A 161 13.65 4.97 6.55
CA LYS A 161 14.23 5.66 7.72
C LYS A 161 13.68 5.10 9.03
N SER A 162 14.60 4.72 9.94
CA SER A 162 14.28 4.23 11.30
C SER A 162 13.41 2.95 11.31
N THR A 163 13.64 2.01 10.38
CA THR A 163 12.96 0.72 10.36
C THR A 163 13.81 -0.39 10.98
N ASP A 164 13.15 -1.41 11.50
CA ASP A 164 13.77 -2.63 12.03
C ASP A 164 14.02 -3.64 10.91
N ILE A 165 15.30 -3.90 10.61
CA ILE A 165 15.71 -4.82 9.53
C ILE A 165 15.34 -6.26 9.83
N GLU A 166 15.49 -6.71 11.09
CA GLU A 166 15.14 -8.08 11.46
C GLU A 166 13.64 -8.31 11.34
N LYS A 167 12.83 -7.33 11.70
CA LYS A 167 11.39 -7.39 11.51
C LYS A 167 11.01 -7.43 10.02
N ILE A 168 11.66 -6.62 9.17
CA ILE A 168 11.46 -6.70 7.72
C ILE A 168 11.81 -8.10 7.22
N LYS A 169 12.96 -8.65 7.64
CA LYS A 169 13.42 -10.00 7.28
C LYS A 169 12.39 -11.07 7.64
N GLN A 170 11.83 -11.02 8.83
CA GLN A 170 10.77 -11.95 9.25
C GLN A 170 9.50 -11.81 8.41
N LEU A 171 9.13 -10.57 8.06
CA LEU A 171 7.91 -10.28 7.31
C LEU A 171 8.03 -10.66 5.82
N ILE A 172 9.21 -10.62 5.22
CA ILE A 172 9.43 -11.04 3.84
C ILE A 172 9.65 -12.55 3.68
N ALA A 173 9.83 -13.30 4.78
CA ALA A 173 10.06 -14.76 4.74
C ALA A 173 8.75 -15.51 4.39
N ARG A 174 8.23 -15.28 3.16
CA ARG A 174 7.01 -15.88 2.63
C ARG A 174 7.01 -15.87 1.11
N GLY A 175 6.14 -16.69 0.50
CA GLY A 175 6.07 -16.78 -0.96
C GLY A 175 7.36 -17.30 -1.61
N ASP A 176 7.54 -17.02 -2.88
CA ASP A 176 8.64 -17.54 -3.69
C ASP A 176 9.92 -16.72 -3.50
N THR A 177 10.96 -17.40 -3.06
CA THR A 177 12.26 -16.78 -2.75
C THR A 177 12.97 -16.23 -3.98
N ILE A 178 12.89 -16.91 -5.14
CA ILE A 178 13.62 -16.51 -6.35
C ILE A 178 13.18 -15.13 -6.87
N PRO A 179 11.88 -14.89 -7.11
CA PRO A 179 11.42 -13.56 -7.52
C PRO A 179 11.62 -12.52 -6.43
N LEU A 180 11.52 -12.86 -5.15
CA LEU A 180 11.81 -11.93 -4.06
C LEU A 180 13.27 -11.50 -4.07
N LYS A 181 14.24 -12.43 -4.24
CA LYS A 181 15.66 -12.09 -4.44
C LYS A 181 15.87 -11.16 -5.63
N THR A 182 15.20 -11.44 -6.74
CA THR A 182 15.25 -10.59 -7.93
C THR A 182 14.78 -9.16 -7.62
N ASN A 183 13.68 -9.00 -6.88
CA ASN A 183 13.17 -7.69 -6.47
C ASN A 183 14.17 -6.94 -5.56
N LEU A 184 14.80 -7.62 -4.61
CA LEU A 184 15.82 -7.03 -3.73
C LEU A 184 17.08 -6.60 -4.51
N ILE A 185 17.54 -7.40 -5.48
CA ILE A 185 18.63 -7.04 -6.38
C ILE A 185 18.26 -5.83 -7.25
N ASN A 186 17.04 -5.79 -7.76
CA ASN A 186 16.54 -4.66 -8.54
C ASN A 186 16.41 -3.40 -7.68
N LEU A 187 15.98 -3.51 -6.43
CA LEU A 187 16.02 -2.40 -5.48
C LEU A 187 17.45 -1.87 -5.34
N SER A 188 18.44 -2.75 -5.09
CA SER A 188 19.86 -2.36 -4.96
C SER A 188 20.39 -1.62 -6.19
N LYS A 189 20.05 -2.08 -7.41
CA LYS A 189 20.43 -1.40 -8.65
C LYS A 189 19.77 -0.03 -8.77
N THR A 190 18.49 0.04 -8.41
CA THR A 190 17.66 1.25 -8.57
C THR A 190 18.09 2.37 -7.62
N ILE A 191 18.41 2.08 -6.35
CA ILE A 191 18.83 3.09 -5.38
C ILE A 191 20.17 3.76 -5.74
N ASN A 192 20.98 3.12 -6.58
CA ASN A 192 22.26 3.65 -7.07
C ASN A 192 22.12 4.46 -8.37
N ASP A 193 20.93 4.53 -8.96
CA ASP A 193 20.68 5.32 -10.17
C ASP A 193 20.34 6.77 -9.79
N LYS A 194 21.13 7.74 -10.32
CA LYS A 194 20.87 9.18 -10.12
C LYS A 194 19.46 9.60 -10.57
N LYS A 195 18.94 9.00 -11.65
CA LYS A 195 17.58 9.26 -12.15
C LYS A 195 16.51 8.82 -11.18
N PHE A 196 16.79 7.81 -10.35
CA PHE A 196 15.85 7.36 -9.33
C PHE A 196 15.58 8.45 -8.30
N ILE A 197 16.63 9.10 -7.79
CA ILE A 197 16.50 10.21 -6.82
C ILE A 197 15.66 11.35 -7.41
N ASP A 198 15.88 11.70 -8.68
CA ASP A 198 15.08 12.73 -9.34
C ASP A 198 13.61 12.32 -9.53
N SER A 199 13.32 11.03 -9.66
CA SER A 199 11.95 10.52 -9.79
C SER A 199 11.08 10.75 -8.55
N PHE A 200 11.66 10.97 -7.38
CA PHE A 200 10.93 11.29 -6.15
C PHE A 200 10.26 12.66 -6.20
N LYS A 201 10.91 13.64 -6.84
CA LYS A 201 10.41 15.03 -6.93
C LYS A 201 9.04 15.13 -7.61
N GLY A 202 8.69 14.15 -8.44
CA GLY A 202 7.40 14.10 -9.13
C GLY A 202 6.29 13.33 -8.41
N VAL A 203 6.61 12.61 -7.33
CA VAL A 203 5.66 11.71 -6.65
C VAL A 203 5.32 12.19 -5.24
N PHE A 204 6.31 12.68 -4.50
CA PHE A 204 6.14 13.16 -3.14
C PHE A 204 6.10 14.69 -3.10
N ILE A 205 5.29 15.25 -2.22
CA ILE A 205 5.01 16.70 -2.16
C ILE A 205 6.11 17.47 -1.41
N GLU A 206 7.03 16.78 -0.76
CA GLU A 206 8.10 17.41 0.03
C GLU A 206 9.15 18.09 -0.85
N LYS A 207 9.54 19.32 -0.46
CA LYS A 207 10.59 20.10 -1.16
C LYS A 207 12.01 19.56 -0.96
N LYS A 208 12.27 18.84 0.13
CA LYS A 208 13.55 18.18 0.43
C LYS A 208 13.29 16.70 0.69
N PHE A 209 13.92 15.87 -0.12
CA PHE A 209 13.84 14.41 0.02
C PHE A 209 15.04 13.93 0.84
N ASP A 210 14.78 13.49 2.08
CA ASP A 210 15.75 12.82 2.93
C ASP A 210 15.57 11.31 2.78
N ILE A 211 16.48 10.69 2.01
CA ILE A 211 16.50 9.24 1.80
C ILE A 211 17.61 8.66 2.67
N ASP A 212 17.26 7.73 3.54
CA ASP A 212 18.22 6.96 4.33
C ASP A 212 18.84 5.85 3.45
N THR A 213 19.89 6.23 2.70
CA THR A 213 20.58 5.31 1.77
C THR A 213 21.24 4.14 2.50
N ILE A 214 21.73 4.35 3.73
CA ILE A 214 22.36 3.30 4.54
C ILE A 214 21.30 2.25 4.90
N GLN A 215 20.13 2.68 5.30
CA GLN A 215 19.05 1.76 5.65
C GLN A 215 18.52 1.02 4.41
N LEU A 216 18.42 1.70 3.27
CA LEU A 216 18.05 1.07 2.00
C LEU A 216 19.04 0.00 1.55
N GLU A 217 20.34 0.26 1.70
CA GLU A 217 21.36 -0.74 1.42
C GLU A 217 21.23 -1.97 2.31
N LYS A 218 20.94 -1.80 3.62
CA LYS A 218 20.68 -2.90 4.52
C LYS A 218 19.47 -3.72 4.07
N ILE A 219 18.37 -3.06 3.68
CA ILE A 219 17.18 -3.73 3.16
C ILE A 219 17.51 -4.53 1.90
N SER A 220 18.22 -3.94 0.94
CA SER A 220 18.56 -4.61 -0.31
C SER A 220 19.49 -5.82 -0.11
N LYS A 221 20.39 -5.76 0.88
CA LYS A 221 21.30 -6.86 1.27
C LYS A 221 20.58 -8.06 1.89
N LEU A 222 19.30 -7.96 2.24
CA LEU A 222 18.52 -9.13 2.64
C LEU A 222 18.44 -10.20 1.55
N SER A 223 18.71 -9.85 0.29
CA SER A 223 18.87 -10.80 -0.82
C SER A 223 19.93 -11.89 -0.56
N SER A 224 20.96 -11.61 0.23
CA SER A 224 22.02 -12.57 0.56
C SER A 224 21.65 -13.50 1.74
N THR A 225 20.57 -13.21 2.44
CA THR A 225 20.12 -14.01 3.61
C THR A 225 18.89 -14.87 3.31
N LEU A 226 18.32 -14.77 2.10
CA LEU A 226 17.27 -15.60 1.53
C LEU A 226 17.90 -16.68 0.65
#